data_e4b6c0a1865d9b246dbb6205a912eb04
#
_entry.id   e4b6c0a1865d9b246dbb6205a912eb04
#
_cell.length_a   1.000
_cell.length_b   1.000
_cell.length_c   1.000
_cell.angle_alpha   90.00
_cell.angle_beta   90.00
_cell.angle_gamma   90.00
#
_symmetry.space_group_name_H-M   'P 1'
#
loop_
_entity.id
_entity.type
_entity.pdbx_description
1 polymer ?
#
loop_
_entity_poly.entity_id
_entity_poly.type
_entity_poly.pdbx_seq_one_letter_code
_entity_poly.pdbx_strand_id
1 'polypeptide(L)'
;MKNKKDFLLYYQKEYKMILDRKVDELKKEYYKKLKVIILEQVMYFIVFVLLIILFGDNSILTLLLIFLLMILFGFTLFINYKLLDNQKKDISYQINIVIYQDILSFLTNDYLYEENTQLAIEDFNKMGLFNLDILNYEGCNFTGVNIDNKRFLYCDVLLYTTREKILQDKYYDESDDILYITNYHYDEEIPIFKGLYYEMNISKKNKDYVYLIPNNFNDKFINKNIYHYISFKGNKIELENIAFNEKYQVYSFNELKSRYLLSLTLMEKINELDKLVSNKKYYVFKKDGRVGIFINDFTIDNLLKKENNWQKGISEKYLGDFFNKISYLLRINEILDEK
;
A
#
# COMPACT_ATOMS: atom_id res chain seq x y z
N MET A 1 7.41 -24.78 -5.80
CA MET A 1 7.89 -23.39 -5.86
C MET A 1 9.41 -23.29 -5.70
N LYS A 2 10.11 -22.42 -6.46
CA LYS A 2 11.56 -22.19 -6.31
C LYS A 2 11.87 -21.62 -4.92
N ASN A 3 12.98 -22.00 -4.30
CA ASN A 3 13.28 -21.65 -2.92
C ASN A 3 14.28 -20.47 -2.81
N LYS A 4 14.39 -19.90 -1.60
CA LYS A 4 15.28 -18.77 -1.30
C LYS A 4 16.75 -19.03 -1.68
N LYS A 5 17.23 -20.27 -1.48
CA LYS A 5 18.63 -20.65 -1.73
C LYS A 5 18.93 -20.63 -3.23
N ASP A 6 17.99 -21.15 -4.02
CA ASP A 6 18.08 -21.13 -5.48
C ASP A 6 18.03 -19.70 -6.02
N PHE A 7 17.19 -18.84 -5.43
CA PHE A 7 17.14 -17.43 -5.78
C PHE A 7 18.46 -16.71 -5.51
N LEU A 8 19.07 -16.92 -4.36
CA LEU A 8 20.34 -16.26 -4.03
C LEU A 8 21.47 -16.73 -4.96
N LEU A 9 21.49 -18.01 -5.35
CA LEU A 9 22.44 -18.51 -6.35
C LEU A 9 22.23 -17.90 -7.74
N TYR A 10 20.97 -17.82 -8.17
CA TYR A 10 20.58 -17.18 -9.42
C TYR A 10 20.95 -15.70 -9.42
N TYR A 11 20.63 -14.99 -8.34
CA TYR A 11 21.01 -13.60 -8.16
C TYR A 11 22.51 -13.37 -8.30
N GLN A 12 23.34 -14.17 -7.62
CA GLN A 12 24.81 -14.06 -7.69
C GLN A 12 25.36 -14.26 -9.10
N LYS A 13 24.76 -15.17 -9.88
CA LYS A 13 25.24 -15.50 -11.22
C LYS A 13 24.81 -14.50 -12.29
N GLU A 14 23.57 -14.08 -12.25
CA GLU A 14 22.94 -13.37 -13.37
C GLU A 14 22.60 -11.90 -13.05
N TYR A 15 22.06 -11.63 -11.88
CA TYR A 15 21.45 -10.33 -11.58
C TYR A 15 22.33 -9.39 -10.77
N LYS A 16 23.30 -9.89 -10.01
CA LYS A 16 24.14 -9.06 -9.16
C LYS A 16 24.79 -7.92 -9.93
N MET A 17 25.35 -8.23 -11.10
CA MET A 17 26.04 -7.23 -11.94
C MET A 17 25.07 -6.17 -12.48
N ILE A 18 23.82 -6.55 -12.79
CA ILE A 18 22.79 -5.64 -13.28
C ILE A 18 22.36 -4.70 -12.16
N LEU A 19 22.06 -5.26 -10.99
CA LEU A 19 21.66 -4.49 -9.82
C LEU A 19 22.76 -3.54 -9.36
N ASP A 20 24.02 -4.01 -9.28
CA ASP A 20 25.17 -3.20 -8.89
C ASP A 20 25.36 -2.02 -9.86
N ARG A 21 25.21 -2.25 -11.18
CA ARG A 21 25.26 -1.17 -12.18
C ARG A 21 24.18 -0.12 -11.92
N LYS A 22 22.93 -0.55 -11.72
CA LYS A 22 21.81 0.35 -11.43
C LYS A 22 22.01 1.13 -10.15
N VAL A 23 22.49 0.47 -9.10
CA VAL A 23 22.84 1.10 -7.83
C VAL A 23 23.94 2.16 -8.03
N ASP A 24 24.98 1.84 -8.82
CA ASP A 24 26.08 2.77 -9.09
C ASP A 24 25.63 3.99 -9.94
N GLU A 25 24.73 3.82 -10.88
CA GLU A 25 24.11 4.93 -11.62
C GLU A 25 23.37 5.87 -10.67
N LEU A 26 22.50 5.34 -9.83
CA LEU A 26 21.74 6.11 -8.84
C LEU A 26 22.64 6.78 -7.79
N LYS A 27 23.73 6.10 -7.36
CA LYS A 27 24.76 6.68 -6.50
C LYS A 27 25.43 7.91 -7.15
N LYS A 28 25.83 7.80 -8.41
CA LYS A 28 26.47 8.92 -9.13
C LYS A 28 25.55 10.13 -9.18
N GLU A 29 24.27 9.90 -9.44
CA GLU A 29 23.27 10.98 -9.48
C GLU A 29 23.07 11.64 -8.11
N TYR A 30 22.94 10.84 -7.06
CA TYR A 30 22.86 11.30 -5.68
C TYR A 30 24.08 12.14 -5.27
N TYR A 31 25.29 11.61 -5.49
CA TYR A 31 26.52 12.33 -5.11
C TYR A 31 26.74 13.59 -5.95
N LYS A 32 26.28 13.63 -7.20
CA LYS A 32 26.30 14.87 -7.99
C LYS A 32 25.45 15.95 -7.36
N LYS A 33 24.21 15.64 -6.96
CA LYS A 33 23.32 16.58 -6.24
C LYS A 33 23.88 16.97 -4.87
N LEU A 34 24.41 16.01 -4.14
CA LEU A 34 25.05 16.27 -2.85
C LEU A 34 26.21 17.27 -2.96
N LYS A 35 27.06 17.12 -3.98
CA LYS A 35 28.16 18.05 -4.25
C LYS A 35 27.64 19.47 -4.52
N VAL A 36 26.59 19.63 -5.30
CA VAL A 36 25.98 20.94 -5.58
C VAL A 36 25.50 21.58 -4.29
N ILE A 37 24.76 20.83 -3.46
CA ILE A 37 24.25 21.32 -2.18
C ILE A 37 25.39 21.73 -1.24
N ILE A 38 26.46 20.92 -1.15
CA ILE A 38 27.65 21.28 -0.33
C ILE A 38 28.29 22.56 -0.86
N LEU A 39 28.43 22.70 -2.17
CA LEU A 39 29.03 23.91 -2.77
C LEU A 39 28.19 25.15 -2.46
N GLU A 40 26.89 25.06 -2.58
CA GLU A 40 25.96 26.13 -2.21
C GLU A 40 26.13 26.54 -0.74
N GLN A 41 26.19 25.58 0.18
CA GLN A 41 26.36 25.84 1.60
C GLN A 41 27.72 26.49 1.90
N VAL A 42 28.77 26.06 1.24
CA VAL A 42 30.11 26.69 1.36
C VAL A 42 30.06 28.14 0.85
N MET A 43 29.41 28.41 -0.27
CA MET A 43 29.22 29.77 -0.79
C MET A 43 28.45 30.66 0.17
N TYR A 44 27.34 30.19 0.73
CA TYR A 44 26.59 30.89 1.75
C TYR A 44 27.45 31.21 2.98
N PHE A 45 28.26 30.25 3.44
CA PHE A 45 29.15 30.45 4.57
C PHE A 45 30.23 31.52 4.27
N ILE A 46 30.82 31.50 3.07
CA ILE A 46 31.82 32.53 2.65
C ILE A 46 31.18 33.91 2.60
N VAL A 47 29.99 34.03 2.01
CA VAL A 47 29.27 35.31 1.96
C VAL A 47 28.95 35.82 3.38
N PHE A 48 28.53 34.92 4.27
CA PHE A 48 28.27 35.26 5.67
C PHE A 48 29.51 35.80 6.39
N VAL A 49 30.66 35.14 6.23
CA VAL A 49 31.93 35.57 6.82
C VAL A 49 32.36 36.93 6.25
N LEU A 50 32.26 37.14 4.93
CA LEU A 50 32.59 38.40 4.30
C LEU A 50 31.70 39.55 4.82
N LEU A 51 30.42 39.32 5.01
CA LEU A 51 29.52 40.32 5.57
C LEU A 51 29.88 40.69 7.02
N ILE A 52 30.29 39.71 7.84
CA ILE A 52 30.78 39.98 9.19
C ILE A 52 32.05 40.86 9.16
N ILE A 53 32.98 40.58 8.25
CA ILE A 53 34.24 41.34 8.13
C ILE A 53 33.98 42.78 7.64
N LEU A 54 33.06 42.95 6.67
CA LEU A 54 32.79 44.23 6.04
C LEU A 54 31.93 45.15 6.92
N PHE A 55 31.03 44.60 7.72
CA PHE A 55 30.05 45.35 8.49
C PHE A 55 30.17 45.13 9.99
N GLY A 56 31.32 44.61 10.46
CA GLY A 56 31.57 44.29 11.88
C GLY A 56 31.61 45.48 12.85
N ASP A 57 31.31 46.71 12.40
CA ASP A 57 31.11 47.82 13.29
C ASP A 57 29.90 47.61 14.19
N ASN A 58 30.05 47.84 15.48
CA ASN A 58 29.13 47.50 16.57
C ASN A 58 27.75 48.19 16.54
N SER A 59 27.15 48.41 15.40
CA SER A 59 25.80 48.94 15.31
C SER A 59 24.76 47.86 15.57
N ILE A 60 23.68 48.18 16.28
CA ILE A 60 22.55 47.26 16.54
C ILE A 60 21.99 46.70 15.22
N LEU A 61 22.01 47.48 14.15
CA LEU A 61 21.55 47.13 12.83
C LEU A 61 22.37 45.96 12.23
N THR A 62 23.70 46.00 12.39
CA THR A 62 24.58 44.91 11.90
C THR A 62 24.40 43.61 12.68
N LEU A 63 24.18 43.68 13.99
CA LEU A 63 23.85 42.49 14.80
C LEU A 63 22.52 41.86 14.38
N LEU A 64 21.49 42.65 14.10
CA LEU A 64 20.21 42.19 13.59
C LEU A 64 20.34 41.53 12.21
N LEU A 65 21.15 42.11 11.31
CA LEU A 65 21.41 41.56 9.98
C LEU A 65 22.11 40.21 10.08
N ILE A 66 23.14 40.10 10.91
CA ILE A 66 23.87 38.82 11.14
C ILE A 66 22.93 37.74 11.70
N PHE A 67 22.08 38.12 12.66
CA PHE A 67 21.09 37.22 13.23
C PHE A 67 20.09 36.72 12.18
N LEU A 68 19.59 37.60 11.32
CA LEU A 68 18.70 37.25 10.22
C LEU A 68 19.36 36.29 9.23
N LEU A 69 20.63 36.55 8.86
CA LEU A 69 21.41 35.69 7.98
C LEU A 69 21.65 34.28 8.59
N MET A 70 21.90 34.19 9.90
CA MET A 70 22.01 32.90 10.60
C MET A 70 20.70 32.08 10.51
N ILE A 71 19.57 32.77 10.69
CA ILE A 71 18.25 32.10 10.55
C ILE A 71 18.07 31.59 9.12
N LEU A 72 18.35 32.41 8.10
CA LEU A 72 18.24 32.01 6.69
C LEU A 72 19.18 30.85 6.35
N PHE A 73 20.41 30.87 6.86
CA PHE A 73 21.35 29.74 6.67
C PHE A 73 20.86 28.49 7.33
N GLY A 74 20.36 28.53 8.56
CA GLY A 74 19.77 27.40 9.25
C GLY A 74 18.55 26.81 8.49
N PHE A 75 17.73 27.69 7.93
CA PHE A 75 16.57 27.28 7.13
C PHE A 75 16.97 26.59 5.82
N THR A 76 17.97 27.12 5.11
CA THR A 76 18.49 26.44 3.88
C THR A 76 19.12 25.09 4.18
N LEU A 77 19.86 24.97 5.28
CA LEU A 77 20.40 23.67 5.74
C LEU A 77 19.29 22.66 6.00
N PHE A 78 18.22 23.08 6.68
CA PHE A 78 17.08 22.22 6.97
C PHE A 78 16.37 21.74 5.69
N ILE A 79 16.11 22.66 4.74
CA ILE A 79 15.50 22.31 3.46
C ILE A 79 16.37 21.31 2.69
N ASN A 80 17.67 21.59 2.57
CA ASN A 80 18.61 20.75 1.86
C ASN A 80 18.74 19.35 2.49
N TYR A 81 18.74 19.28 3.83
CA TYR A 81 18.71 18.00 4.53
C TYR A 81 17.45 17.18 4.17
N LYS A 82 16.27 17.83 4.21
CA LYS A 82 14.99 17.18 3.88
C LYS A 82 14.96 16.69 2.42
N LEU A 83 15.48 17.48 1.48
CA LEU A 83 15.58 17.11 0.07
C LEU A 83 16.48 15.87 -0.14
N LEU A 84 17.63 15.84 0.53
CA LEU A 84 18.54 14.69 0.47
C LEU A 84 17.96 13.44 1.10
N ASP A 85 17.22 13.56 2.20
CA ASP A 85 16.55 12.43 2.85
C ASP A 85 15.44 11.86 1.95
N ASN A 86 14.62 12.71 1.35
CA ASN A 86 13.62 12.29 0.39
C ASN A 86 14.26 11.58 -0.82
N GLN A 87 15.35 12.14 -1.37
CA GLN A 87 16.06 11.51 -2.47
C GLN A 87 16.64 10.14 -2.12
N LYS A 88 17.15 9.95 -0.88
CA LYS A 88 17.58 8.63 -0.41
C LYS A 88 16.45 7.62 -0.41
N LYS A 89 15.27 8.04 0.05
CA LYS A 89 14.06 7.19 0.07
C LYS A 89 13.62 6.82 -1.35
N ASP A 90 13.62 7.78 -2.27
CA ASP A 90 13.28 7.56 -3.68
C ASP A 90 14.24 6.55 -4.34
N ILE A 91 15.55 6.68 -4.10
CA ILE A 91 16.54 5.74 -4.61
C ILE A 91 16.33 4.34 -4.02
N SER A 92 16.07 4.27 -2.70
CA SER A 92 15.77 3.00 -2.03
C SER A 92 14.54 2.33 -2.65
N TYR A 93 13.50 3.11 -2.92
CA TYR A 93 12.28 2.65 -3.56
C TYR A 93 12.54 2.12 -4.99
N GLN A 94 13.26 2.87 -5.83
CA GLN A 94 13.60 2.42 -7.19
C GLN A 94 14.41 1.11 -7.20
N ILE A 95 15.37 0.97 -6.28
CA ILE A 95 16.15 -0.27 -6.15
C ILE A 95 15.24 -1.43 -5.74
N ASN A 96 14.32 -1.19 -4.84
CA ASN A 96 13.38 -2.22 -4.40
C ASN A 96 12.41 -2.66 -5.50
N ILE A 97 12.00 -1.76 -6.39
CA ILE A 97 11.23 -2.12 -7.60
C ILE A 97 12.04 -3.07 -8.48
N VAL A 98 13.31 -2.77 -8.74
CA VAL A 98 14.18 -3.66 -9.53
C VAL A 98 14.27 -5.04 -8.87
N ILE A 99 14.55 -5.09 -7.58
CA ILE A 99 14.62 -6.36 -6.82
C ILE A 99 13.28 -7.11 -6.88
N TYR A 100 12.16 -6.39 -6.79
CA TYR A 100 10.82 -6.96 -6.87
C TYR A 100 10.59 -7.64 -8.22
N GLN A 101 10.87 -6.94 -9.30
CA GLN A 101 10.75 -7.46 -10.67
C GLN A 101 11.68 -8.65 -10.91
N ASP A 102 12.92 -8.61 -10.40
CA ASP A 102 13.87 -9.73 -10.52
C ASP A 102 13.36 -10.97 -9.80
N ILE A 103 12.78 -10.81 -8.61
CA ILE A 103 12.19 -11.93 -7.87
C ILE A 103 10.98 -12.50 -8.62
N LEU A 104 10.13 -11.65 -9.18
CA LEU A 104 8.99 -12.09 -9.99
C LEU A 104 9.47 -12.87 -11.22
N SER A 105 10.47 -12.37 -11.95
CA SER A 105 11.04 -13.04 -13.11
C SER A 105 11.66 -14.40 -12.77
N PHE A 106 12.25 -14.51 -11.58
CA PHE A 106 12.76 -15.78 -11.08
C PHE A 106 11.65 -16.75 -10.71
N LEU A 107 10.59 -16.30 -10.04
CA LEU A 107 9.52 -17.16 -9.53
C LEU A 107 8.51 -17.58 -10.61
N THR A 108 8.32 -16.75 -11.63
CA THR A 108 7.30 -16.92 -12.66
C THR A 108 7.92 -16.79 -14.03
N ASN A 109 7.33 -17.45 -15.03
CA ASN A 109 7.80 -17.33 -16.41
C ASN A 109 7.15 -16.15 -17.15
N ASP A 110 6.05 -15.63 -16.62
CA ASP A 110 5.27 -14.55 -17.22
C ASP A 110 4.67 -13.68 -16.11
N TYR A 111 5.04 -12.40 -16.12
CA TYR A 111 4.51 -11.41 -15.20
C TYR A 111 4.38 -10.05 -15.89
N LEU A 112 3.44 -9.27 -15.41
CA LEU A 112 3.26 -7.86 -15.74
C LEU A 112 3.35 -7.06 -14.43
N TYR A 113 4.16 -6.02 -14.39
CA TYR A 113 4.20 -5.08 -13.29
C TYR A 113 4.01 -3.66 -13.81
N GLU A 114 3.06 -2.95 -13.20
CA GLU A 114 2.78 -1.55 -13.49
C GLU A 114 2.68 -0.78 -12.16
N GLU A 115 3.44 0.30 -12.05
CA GLU A 115 3.48 1.12 -10.83
C GLU A 115 2.13 1.81 -10.57
N ASN A 116 1.51 2.32 -11.65
CA ASN A 116 0.23 3.00 -11.61
C ASN A 116 -0.74 2.30 -12.53
N THR A 117 -1.74 1.62 -12.00
CA THR A 117 -2.75 0.94 -12.79
C THR A 117 -4.13 1.40 -12.42
N GLN A 118 -4.97 1.54 -13.43
CA GLN A 118 -6.39 1.81 -13.26
C GLN A 118 -7.16 0.49 -13.41
N LEU A 119 -7.65 -0.05 -12.28
CA LEU A 119 -8.70 -1.06 -12.29
C LEU A 119 -10.04 -0.34 -12.51
N ALA A 120 -11.01 -1.01 -13.13
CA ALA A 120 -12.32 -0.42 -13.28
C ALA A 120 -13.05 -0.38 -11.93
N ILE A 121 -13.53 0.80 -11.51
CA ILE A 121 -14.32 0.98 -10.28
C ILE A 121 -15.55 0.05 -10.31
N GLU A 122 -16.13 -0.13 -11.49
CA GLU A 122 -17.25 -1.02 -11.72
C GLU A 122 -16.97 -2.46 -11.33
N ASP A 123 -15.72 -2.91 -11.44
CA ASP A 123 -15.36 -4.26 -11.03
C ASP A 123 -15.42 -4.43 -9.51
N PHE A 124 -14.95 -3.44 -8.75
CA PHE A 124 -15.10 -3.43 -7.29
C PHE A 124 -16.58 -3.36 -6.87
N ASN A 125 -17.38 -2.52 -7.51
CA ASN A 125 -18.80 -2.40 -7.22
C ASN A 125 -19.58 -3.67 -7.59
N LYS A 126 -19.24 -4.32 -8.70
CA LYS A 126 -19.84 -5.61 -9.10
C LYS A 126 -19.51 -6.74 -8.12
N MET A 127 -18.36 -6.69 -7.43
CA MET A 127 -18.04 -7.68 -6.40
C MET A 127 -19.07 -7.64 -5.27
N GLY A 128 -19.60 -6.45 -4.95
CA GLY A 128 -20.65 -6.28 -3.95
C GLY A 128 -20.19 -6.59 -2.53
N LEU A 129 -18.89 -6.51 -2.26
CA LEU A 129 -18.34 -6.72 -0.92
C LEU A 129 -18.78 -5.63 0.04
N PHE A 130 -18.85 -4.40 -0.44
CA PHE A 130 -19.28 -3.25 0.33
C PHE A 130 -20.72 -2.87 -0.04
N ASN A 131 -21.50 -2.48 0.95
CA ASN A 131 -22.89 -2.02 0.71
C ASN A 131 -22.96 -0.62 0.10
N LEU A 132 -21.86 0.10 0.20
CA LEU A 132 -21.69 1.42 -0.36
C LEU A 132 -21.04 1.30 -1.73
N ASP A 133 -21.48 2.13 -2.65
CA ASP A 133 -20.83 2.25 -3.93
C ASP A 133 -19.44 2.86 -3.74
N ILE A 134 -18.45 2.21 -4.33
CA ILE A 134 -17.11 2.75 -4.42
C ILE A 134 -17.14 3.80 -5.51
N LEU A 135 -16.85 5.04 -5.15
CA LEU A 135 -16.92 6.18 -6.06
C LEU A 135 -15.54 6.59 -6.56
N ASN A 136 -14.51 6.32 -5.75
CA ASN A 136 -13.13 6.63 -6.11
C ASN A 136 -12.20 5.58 -5.53
N TYR A 137 -11.03 5.40 -6.14
CA TYR A 137 -9.97 4.57 -5.60
C TYR A 137 -8.60 5.08 -6.03
N GLU A 138 -7.62 4.81 -5.19
CA GLU A 138 -6.20 4.93 -5.52
C GLU A 138 -5.63 3.52 -5.62
N GLY A 139 -4.98 3.20 -6.73
CA GLY A 139 -4.35 1.91 -6.96
C GLY A 139 -2.90 2.06 -7.39
N CYS A 140 -2.02 1.21 -6.87
CA CYS A 140 -0.62 1.16 -7.29
C CYS A 140 -0.06 -0.27 -7.20
N ASN A 141 1.14 -0.46 -7.75
CA ASN A 141 1.86 -1.73 -7.72
C ASN A 141 1.05 -2.91 -8.28
N PHE A 142 0.36 -2.65 -9.40
CA PHE A 142 -0.37 -3.70 -10.08
C PHE A 142 0.58 -4.79 -10.58
N THR A 143 0.27 -6.02 -10.22
CA THR A 143 1.06 -7.18 -10.63
C THR A 143 0.14 -8.28 -11.14
N GLY A 144 0.29 -8.61 -12.40
CA GLY A 144 -0.31 -9.78 -13.01
C GLY A 144 0.74 -10.89 -13.13
N VAL A 145 0.39 -12.10 -12.75
CA VAL A 145 1.28 -13.26 -12.80
C VAL A 145 0.57 -14.45 -13.39
N ASN A 146 1.23 -15.15 -14.29
CA ASN A 146 0.75 -16.44 -14.81
C ASN A 146 1.57 -17.57 -14.22
N ILE A 147 0.90 -18.47 -13.50
CA ILE A 147 1.47 -19.68 -12.92
C ILE A 147 0.57 -20.86 -13.32
N ASP A 148 1.14 -21.90 -13.90
CA ASP A 148 0.42 -23.11 -14.32
C ASP A 148 -0.84 -22.81 -15.15
N ASN A 149 -0.76 -21.88 -16.11
CA ASN A 149 -1.84 -21.39 -16.97
C ASN A 149 -3.00 -20.70 -16.23
N LYS A 150 -2.80 -20.27 -15.00
CA LYS A 150 -3.74 -19.46 -14.22
C LYS A 150 -3.22 -18.06 -14.08
N ARG A 151 -4.11 -17.09 -14.31
CA ARG A 151 -3.80 -15.69 -14.13
C ARG A 151 -4.18 -15.25 -12.74
N PHE A 152 -3.22 -14.66 -12.05
CA PHE A 152 -3.35 -14.02 -10.75
C PHE A 152 -3.08 -12.54 -10.89
N LEU A 153 -3.81 -11.77 -10.14
CA LEU A 153 -3.70 -10.33 -10.12
C LEU A 153 -3.65 -9.86 -8.67
N TYR A 154 -2.76 -8.95 -8.36
CA TYR A 154 -2.76 -8.26 -7.08
C TYR A 154 -2.28 -6.82 -7.24
N CYS A 155 -2.82 -5.93 -6.41
CA CYS A 155 -2.45 -4.53 -6.37
C CYS A 155 -2.76 -3.94 -5.00
N ASP A 156 -2.06 -2.88 -4.67
CA ASP A 156 -2.40 -2.06 -3.51
C ASP A 156 -3.60 -1.19 -3.87
N VAL A 157 -4.58 -1.13 -2.99
CA VAL A 157 -5.79 -0.34 -3.21
C VAL A 157 -6.17 0.46 -1.97
N LEU A 158 -6.64 1.67 -2.20
CA LEU A 158 -7.30 2.51 -1.24
C LEU A 158 -8.64 2.91 -1.85
N LEU A 159 -9.73 2.39 -1.28
CA LEU A 159 -11.09 2.55 -1.78
C LEU A 159 -11.82 3.62 -0.99
N TYR A 160 -12.58 4.45 -1.69
CA TYR A 160 -13.34 5.56 -1.13
C TYR A 160 -14.82 5.47 -1.47
N THR A 161 -15.64 5.97 -0.56
CA THR A 161 -17.04 6.32 -0.79
C THR A 161 -17.26 7.76 -0.39
N THR A 162 -18.43 8.31 -0.65
CA THR A 162 -18.81 9.64 -0.15
C THR A 162 -19.82 9.52 0.98
N ARG A 163 -19.77 10.49 1.88
CA ARG A 163 -20.74 10.70 2.94
C ARG A 163 -21.19 12.15 2.92
N GLU A 164 -22.49 12.33 2.93
CA GLU A 164 -23.04 13.66 3.13
C GLU A 164 -22.71 14.18 4.54
N LYS A 165 -22.11 15.35 4.60
CA LYS A 165 -21.81 16.05 5.85
C LYS A 165 -22.53 17.38 5.86
N ILE A 166 -23.17 17.66 7.00
CA ILE A 166 -23.90 18.90 7.20
C ILE A 166 -23.05 19.79 8.11
N LEU A 167 -22.60 20.91 7.58
CA LEU A 167 -22.01 21.98 8.38
C LEU A 167 -23.11 22.98 8.72
N GLN A 168 -23.20 23.31 10.00
CA GLN A 168 -24.08 24.36 10.47
C GLN A 168 -23.24 25.60 10.73
N ASP A 169 -23.51 26.65 9.98
CA ASP A 169 -23.00 27.98 10.29
C ASP A 169 -24.07 28.76 11.04
N LYS A 170 -23.68 29.36 12.17
CA LYS A 170 -24.57 30.09 13.05
C LYS A 170 -24.12 31.54 13.06
N TYR A 171 -24.92 32.41 12.49
CA TYR A 171 -24.74 33.85 12.53
C TYR A 171 -25.82 34.47 13.40
N TYR A 172 -25.44 35.24 14.40
CA TYR A 172 -26.37 35.99 15.23
C TYR A 172 -26.37 37.45 14.78
N ASP A 173 -27.53 37.94 14.40
CA ASP A 173 -27.73 39.34 14.05
C ASP A 173 -28.22 40.10 15.30
N GLU A 174 -27.34 40.94 15.86
CA GLU A 174 -27.64 41.72 17.04
C GLU A 174 -28.67 42.81 16.79
N SER A 175 -28.89 43.26 15.55
CA SER A 175 -29.84 44.29 15.20
C SER A 175 -31.28 43.84 15.27
N ASP A 176 -31.52 42.59 14.92
CA ASP A 176 -32.87 41.98 14.83
C ASP A 176 -33.13 40.93 15.91
N ASP A 177 -32.13 40.64 16.77
CA ASP A 177 -32.16 39.59 17.78
C ASP A 177 -32.47 38.19 17.20
N ILE A 178 -31.96 37.93 16.00
CA ILE A 178 -32.26 36.72 15.23
C ILE A 178 -30.99 35.87 15.07
N LEU A 179 -31.12 34.58 15.40
CA LEU A 179 -30.11 33.57 15.09
C LEU A 179 -30.36 32.92 13.75
N TYR A 180 -29.52 33.19 12.78
CA TYR A 180 -29.52 32.51 11.48
C TYR A 180 -28.74 31.24 11.56
N ILE A 181 -29.32 30.12 11.12
CA ILE A 181 -28.66 28.82 10.98
C ILE A 181 -28.69 28.44 9.52
N THR A 182 -27.52 28.41 8.92
CA THR A 182 -27.38 27.95 7.52
C THR A 182 -26.74 26.57 7.51
N ASN A 183 -27.41 25.62 6.86
CA ASN A 183 -26.89 24.26 6.69
C ASN A 183 -26.25 24.17 5.30
N TYR A 184 -24.96 23.82 5.28
CA TYR A 184 -24.22 23.51 4.05
C TYR A 184 -24.09 22.01 3.94
N HIS A 185 -24.57 21.45 2.84
CA HIS A 185 -24.42 20.03 2.51
C HIS A 185 -23.23 19.87 1.59
N TYR A 186 -22.29 19.01 1.93
CA TYR A 186 -21.18 18.64 1.06
C TYR A 186 -20.84 17.17 1.21
N ASP A 187 -20.34 16.59 0.12
CA ASP A 187 -19.88 15.20 0.11
C ASP A 187 -18.44 15.14 0.56
N GLU A 188 -18.19 14.41 1.65
CA GLU A 188 -16.86 14.11 2.15
C GLU A 188 -16.41 12.73 1.67
N GLU A 189 -15.26 12.64 0.99
CA GLU A 189 -14.67 11.35 0.65
C GLU A 189 -14.17 10.64 1.89
N ILE A 190 -14.58 9.40 2.07
CA ILE A 190 -14.23 8.58 3.23
C ILE A 190 -13.56 7.30 2.76
N PRO A 191 -12.34 6.99 3.25
CA PRO A 191 -11.68 5.73 2.96
C PRO A 191 -12.41 4.57 3.64
N ILE A 192 -12.78 3.54 2.87
CA ILE A 192 -13.48 2.33 3.35
C ILE A 192 -12.57 1.12 3.43
N PHE A 193 -11.52 1.07 2.61
CA PHE A 193 -10.54 -0.01 2.64
C PHE A 193 -9.16 0.51 2.22
N LYS A 194 -8.13 0.03 2.90
CA LYS A 194 -6.72 0.24 2.54
C LYS A 194 -5.95 -1.06 2.71
N GLY A 195 -5.37 -1.56 1.63
CA GLY A 195 -4.59 -2.79 1.71
C GLY A 195 -4.31 -3.41 0.34
N LEU A 196 -4.03 -4.70 0.36
CA LEU A 196 -3.79 -5.49 -0.84
C LEU A 196 -5.09 -6.11 -1.34
N TYR A 197 -5.42 -5.85 -2.57
CA TYR A 197 -6.40 -6.59 -3.34
C TYR A 197 -5.70 -7.71 -4.12
N TYR A 198 -6.26 -8.90 -4.06
CA TYR A 198 -5.80 -10.09 -4.77
C TYR A 198 -6.97 -10.76 -5.47
N GLU A 199 -6.80 -11.19 -6.71
CA GLU A 199 -7.80 -11.90 -7.50
C GLU A 199 -7.20 -13.05 -8.29
N MET A 200 -7.92 -14.18 -8.34
CA MET A 200 -7.61 -15.33 -9.15
C MET A 200 -8.85 -15.78 -9.94
N ASN A 201 -8.67 -16.11 -11.21
CA ASN A 201 -9.71 -16.74 -12.02
C ASN A 201 -9.75 -18.26 -11.75
N ILE A 202 -10.94 -18.76 -11.44
CA ILE A 202 -11.19 -20.19 -11.29
C ILE A 202 -12.06 -20.71 -12.44
N SER A 203 -11.84 -21.97 -12.85
CA SER A 203 -12.47 -22.55 -14.02
C SER A 203 -14.00 -22.76 -13.90
N LYS A 204 -14.55 -22.78 -12.70
CA LYS A 204 -15.99 -22.96 -12.46
C LYS A 204 -16.71 -21.63 -12.38
N LYS A 205 -17.40 -21.24 -13.45
CA LYS A 205 -18.32 -20.10 -13.46
C LYS A 205 -19.60 -20.45 -12.70
N ASN A 206 -19.74 -19.99 -11.49
CA ASN A 206 -20.98 -20.00 -10.74
C ASN A 206 -21.51 -18.58 -10.59
N LYS A 207 -22.81 -18.40 -10.81
CA LYS A 207 -23.48 -17.10 -10.62
C LYS A 207 -23.67 -16.72 -9.14
N ASP A 208 -23.43 -17.69 -8.25
CA ASP A 208 -23.59 -17.48 -6.82
C ASP A 208 -22.29 -16.97 -6.20
N TYR A 209 -22.41 -16.25 -5.11
CA TYR A 209 -21.29 -15.71 -4.39
C TYR A 209 -21.30 -16.06 -2.91
N VAL A 210 -20.12 -16.11 -2.35
CA VAL A 210 -19.88 -16.34 -0.93
C VAL A 210 -18.86 -15.30 -0.45
N TYR A 211 -19.16 -14.68 0.68
CA TYR A 211 -18.26 -13.79 1.39
C TYR A 211 -17.88 -14.40 2.73
N LEU A 212 -16.60 -14.32 3.05
CA LEU A 212 -16.03 -14.80 4.30
C LEU A 212 -15.39 -13.63 5.04
N ILE A 213 -15.76 -13.47 6.30
CA ILE A 213 -15.31 -12.38 7.15
C ILE A 213 -14.83 -12.98 8.47
N PRO A 214 -13.63 -12.63 8.95
CA PRO A 214 -13.16 -13.09 10.24
C PRO A 214 -14.08 -12.63 11.39
N ASN A 215 -14.41 -13.52 12.34
CA ASN A 215 -15.24 -13.17 13.50
C ASN A 215 -14.58 -12.12 14.41
N ASN A 216 -13.24 -12.09 14.46
CA ASN A 216 -12.47 -11.12 15.25
C ASN A 216 -12.33 -9.76 14.54
N PHE A 217 -13.33 -9.41 13.74
CA PHE A 217 -13.42 -8.14 13.07
C PHE A 217 -13.70 -7.01 14.08
N ASN A 218 -12.69 -6.66 14.88
CA ASN A 218 -12.76 -5.53 15.79
C ASN A 218 -12.34 -4.24 15.07
N ASP A 219 -13.21 -3.41 14.93
CA ASP A 219 -13.50 -2.04 14.51
C ASP A 219 -12.39 -1.00 14.55
N LYS A 220 -11.12 -1.34 14.80
CA LYS A 220 -10.08 -0.32 14.95
C LYS A 220 -9.67 0.37 13.64
N PHE A 221 -9.99 -0.20 12.48
CA PHE A 221 -9.52 0.28 11.18
C PHE A 221 -10.60 0.94 10.32
N ILE A 222 -11.85 0.65 10.60
CA ILE A 222 -12.95 1.35 9.98
C ILE A 222 -13.40 2.36 11.01
N ASN A 223 -13.32 3.65 10.64
CA ASN A 223 -13.90 4.70 11.47
C ASN A 223 -15.26 4.20 11.97
N LYS A 224 -15.53 4.21 13.27
CA LYS A 224 -16.76 3.67 13.87
C LYS A 224 -18.03 4.10 13.12
N ASN A 225 -17.97 5.26 12.47
CA ASN A 225 -19.04 5.81 11.66
C ASN A 225 -19.23 5.10 10.30
N ILE A 226 -18.21 4.39 9.78
CA ILE A 226 -18.28 3.69 8.49
C ILE A 226 -18.73 2.25 8.68
N TYR A 227 -18.45 1.65 9.83
CA TYR A 227 -18.80 0.26 10.14
C TYR A 227 -20.30 -0.05 9.98
N HIS A 228 -21.17 0.92 10.27
CA HIS A 228 -22.61 0.78 10.07
C HIS A 228 -23.03 0.67 8.60
N TYR A 229 -22.12 1.00 7.67
CA TYR A 229 -22.38 0.99 6.23
C TYR A 229 -21.80 -0.22 5.50
N ILE A 230 -20.93 -1.01 6.16
CA ILE A 230 -20.44 -2.28 5.60
C ILE A 230 -21.43 -3.37 5.97
N SER A 231 -22.49 -3.50 5.22
CA SER A 231 -23.33 -4.68 5.27
C SER A 231 -23.04 -5.52 4.03
N PHE A 232 -22.87 -6.81 4.25
CA PHE A 232 -22.66 -7.76 3.19
C PHE A 232 -23.99 -8.13 2.55
N LYS A 233 -23.99 -8.23 1.22
CA LYS A 233 -25.18 -8.69 0.51
C LYS A 233 -25.36 -10.19 0.79
N GLY A 234 -26.56 -10.59 1.21
CA GLY A 234 -26.91 -11.97 1.49
C GLY A 234 -27.21 -12.26 2.96
N ASN A 235 -27.62 -13.48 3.23
CA ASN A 235 -27.91 -13.97 4.56
C ASN A 235 -26.67 -14.57 5.20
N LYS A 236 -26.51 -14.42 6.50
CA LYS A 236 -25.52 -15.16 7.28
C LYS A 236 -25.87 -16.64 7.26
N ILE A 237 -24.90 -17.47 6.91
CA ILE A 237 -25.06 -18.91 6.79
C ILE A 237 -24.19 -19.59 7.84
N GLU A 238 -24.74 -20.60 8.48
CA GLU A 238 -23.99 -21.49 9.36
C GLU A 238 -23.61 -22.76 8.58
N LEU A 239 -22.31 -23.03 8.56
CA LEU A 239 -21.77 -24.25 7.95
C LEU A 239 -21.76 -25.38 8.97
N GLU A 240 -21.67 -26.62 8.48
CA GLU A 240 -21.53 -27.80 9.33
C GLU A 240 -20.21 -27.85 10.10
N ASN A 241 -19.21 -27.14 9.61
CA ASN A 241 -17.91 -27.04 10.27
C ASN A 241 -17.94 -25.97 11.36
N ILE A 242 -18.19 -26.39 12.61
CA ILE A 242 -18.27 -25.52 13.79
C ILE A 242 -16.97 -24.73 13.99
N ALA A 243 -15.81 -25.37 13.86
CA ALA A 243 -14.52 -24.71 14.05
C ALA A 243 -14.24 -23.62 12.99
N PHE A 244 -14.81 -23.76 11.79
CA PHE A 244 -14.76 -22.73 10.76
C PHE A 244 -15.72 -21.58 11.07
N ASN A 245 -16.93 -21.86 11.54
CA ASN A 245 -17.92 -20.85 11.95
C ASN A 245 -17.44 -20.02 13.16
N GLU A 246 -16.63 -20.60 14.05
CA GLU A 246 -16.01 -19.85 15.17
C GLU A 246 -14.99 -18.81 14.68
N LYS A 247 -14.39 -19.05 13.53
CA LYS A 247 -13.37 -18.13 12.97
C LYS A 247 -13.95 -17.15 11.96
N TYR A 248 -14.94 -17.56 11.18
CA TYR A 248 -15.46 -16.80 10.06
C TYR A 248 -16.97 -16.70 10.05
N GLN A 249 -17.46 -15.53 9.67
CA GLN A 249 -18.86 -15.35 9.26
C GLN A 249 -18.96 -15.56 7.77
N VAL A 250 -19.94 -16.35 7.36
CA VAL A 250 -20.19 -16.67 5.96
C VAL A 250 -21.49 -15.99 5.53
N TYR A 251 -21.45 -15.29 4.40
CA TYR A 251 -22.61 -14.64 3.81
C TYR A 251 -22.83 -15.10 2.39
N SER A 252 -24.08 -15.40 2.03
CA SER A 252 -24.49 -15.78 0.67
C SER A 252 -26.00 -15.62 0.48
N PHE A 253 -26.46 -15.62 -0.77
CA PHE A 253 -27.91 -15.62 -1.05
C PHE A 253 -28.50 -17.04 -1.12
N ASN A 254 -27.68 -18.05 -1.36
CA ASN A 254 -28.15 -19.43 -1.51
C ASN A 254 -27.32 -20.37 -0.63
N GLU A 255 -27.91 -20.83 0.45
CA GLU A 255 -27.24 -21.69 1.44
C GLU A 255 -26.72 -22.99 0.83
N LEU A 256 -27.54 -23.70 0.05
CA LEU A 256 -27.14 -24.97 -0.55
C LEU A 256 -25.95 -24.81 -1.49
N LYS A 257 -25.97 -23.79 -2.34
CA LYS A 257 -24.88 -23.53 -3.28
C LYS A 257 -23.63 -23.04 -2.59
N SER A 258 -23.76 -22.30 -1.48
CA SER A 258 -22.61 -21.86 -0.68
C SER A 258 -21.85 -23.01 -0.08
N ARG A 259 -22.55 -24.03 0.40
CA ARG A 259 -21.93 -25.25 0.91
C ARG A 259 -21.12 -25.99 -0.15
N TYR A 260 -21.56 -25.95 -1.42
CA TYR A 260 -20.78 -26.48 -2.55
C TYR A 260 -19.59 -25.56 -2.93
N LEU A 261 -19.74 -24.26 -2.80
CA LEU A 261 -18.67 -23.29 -3.10
C LEU A 261 -17.57 -23.29 -2.03
N LEU A 262 -17.95 -23.58 -0.78
CA LEU A 262 -17.05 -23.74 0.37
C LEU A 262 -16.83 -25.22 0.65
N SER A 263 -16.11 -25.89 -0.24
CA SER A 263 -15.69 -27.27 -0.01
C SER A 263 -14.83 -27.35 1.27
N LEU A 264 -14.78 -28.54 1.91
CA LEU A 264 -13.89 -28.76 3.05
C LEU A 264 -12.45 -28.41 2.71
N THR A 265 -12.01 -28.76 1.51
CA THR A 265 -10.68 -28.43 1.00
C THR A 265 -10.45 -26.91 0.95
N LEU A 266 -11.42 -26.11 0.49
CA LEU A 266 -11.28 -24.66 0.47
C LEU A 266 -11.27 -24.08 1.89
N MET A 267 -12.06 -24.60 2.81
CA MET A 267 -12.04 -24.18 4.22
C MET A 267 -10.69 -24.46 4.87
N GLU A 268 -10.07 -25.62 4.62
CA GLU A 268 -8.72 -25.93 5.08
C GLU A 268 -7.69 -24.95 4.51
N LYS A 269 -7.77 -24.67 3.22
CA LYS A 269 -6.90 -23.68 2.56
C LYS A 269 -7.06 -22.27 3.10
N ILE A 270 -8.28 -21.84 3.43
CA ILE A 270 -8.53 -20.57 4.09
C ILE A 270 -7.92 -20.57 5.49
N ASN A 271 -7.95 -21.67 6.24
CA ASN A 271 -7.26 -21.79 7.51
C ASN A 271 -5.72 -21.74 7.36
N GLU A 272 -5.17 -22.25 6.26
CA GLU A 272 -3.75 -22.08 5.92
C GLU A 272 -3.42 -20.63 5.58
N LEU A 273 -4.30 -19.95 4.85
CA LEU A 273 -4.19 -18.52 4.57
C LEU A 273 -4.16 -17.70 5.86
N ASP A 274 -4.99 -18.07 6.84
CA ASP A 274 -5.02 -17.42 8.15
C ASP A 274 -3.66 -17.48 8.87
N LYS A 275 -3.01 -18.65 8.85
CA LYS A 275 -1.65 -18.82 9.36
C LYS A 275 -0.62 -18.00 8.57
N LEU A 276 -0.83 -17.90 7.26
CA LEU A 276 0.04 -17.17 6.37
C LEU A 276 -0.08 -15.66 6.59
N VAL A 277 -1.29 -15.11 6.67
CA VAL A 277 -1.55 -13.67 6.82
C VAL A 277 -1.34 -13.18 8.26
N SER A 278 -1.01 -14.06 9.19
CA SER A 278 -0.88 -13.93 10.64
C SER A 278 -1.14 -12.51 11.20
N ASN A 279 -2.21 -12.36 11.97
CA ASN A 279 -2.66 -11.13 12.63
C ASN A 279 -3.20 -10.01 11.70
N LYS A 280 -3.37 -10.25 10.41
CA LYS A 280 -4.01 -9.30 9.50
C LYS A 280 -5.44 -9.71 9.23
N LYS A 281 -6.30 -8.72 9.12
CA LYS A 281 -7.70 -8.95 8.75
C LYS A 281 -7.79 -9.06 7.24
N TYR A 282 -8.56 -10.02 6.77
CA TYR A 282 -8.78 -10.21 5.36
C TYR A 282 -10.21 -10.65 5.08
N TYR A 283 -10.68 -10.33 3.90
CA TYR A 283 -11.97 -10.75 3.38
C TYR A 283 -11.72 -11.67 2.19
N VAL A 284 -12.47 -12.74 2.09
CA VAL A 284 -12.46 -13.64 0.92
C VAL A 284 -13.81 -13.55 0.24
N PHE A 285 -13.81 -13.42 -1.07
CA PHE A 285 -15.02 -13.58 -1.86
C PHE A 285 -14.80 -14.59 -2.97
N LYS A 286 -15.87 -15.31 -3.31
CA LYS A 286 -15.93 -16.20 -4.47
C LYS A 286 -17.17 -15.84 -5.27
N LYS A 287 -16.99 -15.36 -6.50
CA LYS A 287 -18.07 -14.87 -7.36
C LYS A 287 -17.70 -15.00 -8.84
N ASP A 288 -18.66 -15.45 -9.67
CA ASP A 288 -18.56 -15.46 -11.13
C ASP A 288 -17.28 -16.12 -11.69
N GLY A 289 -16.79 -17.17 -11.04
CA GLY A 289 -15.56 -17.85 -11.43
C GLY A 289 -14.28 -17.11 -11.00
N ARG A 290 -14.40 -16.18 -10.07
CA ARG A 290 -13.28 -15.47 -9.44
C ARG A 290 -13.24 -15.72 -7.94
N VAL A 291 -12.05 -15.88 -7.41
CA VAL A 291 -11.77 -15.82 -5.96
C VAL A 291 -10.92 -14.61 -5.73
N GLY A 292 -11.32 -13.78 -4.80
CA GLY A 292 -10.54 -12.62 -4.42
C GLY A 292 -10.36 -12.51 -2.92
N ILE A 293 -9.31 -11.80 -2.54
CA ILE A 293 -8.97 -11.52 -1.16
C ILE A 293 -8.65 -10.03 -1.03
N PHE A 294 -9.18 -9.42 0.02
CA PHE A 294 -8.78 -8.12 0.48
C PHE A 294 -8.03 -8.27 1.81
N ILE A 295 -6.76 -7.93 1.84
CA ILE A 295 -5.92 -8.01 3.03
C ILE A 295 -5.69 -6.60 3.56
N ASN A 296 -6.23 -6.32 4.74
CA ASN A 296 -6.15 -5.01 5.35
C ASN A 296 -4.72 -4.71 5.85
N ASP A 297 -4.28 -3.45 5.75
CA ASP A 297 -2.98 -2.95 6.22
C ASP A 297 -1.74 -3.72 5.71
N PHE A 298 -1.89 -4.44 4.61
CA PHE A 298 -0.80 -5.07 3.90
C PHE A 298 -0.72 -4.49 2.50
N THR A 299 0.41 -3.90 2.14
CA THR A 299 0.62 -3.30 0.82
C THR A 299 2.01 -3.66 0.29
N ILE A 300 2.12 -3.79 -1.03
CA ILE A 300 3.40 -3.92 -1.72
C ILE A 300 4.20 -2.63 -1.56
N ASP A 301 3.53 -1.49 -1.59
CA ASP A 301 4.14 -0.18 -1.39
C ASP A 301 4.92 -0.10 -0.07
N ASN A 302 4.37 -0.62 1.03
CA ASN A 302 5.09 -0.71 2.30
C ASN A 302 6.33 -1.62 2.23
N LEU A 303 6.31 -2.62 1.36
CA LEU A 303 7.46 -3.46 1.09
C LEU A 303 8.51 -2.71 0.28
N LEU A 304 8.10 -2.00 -0.76
CA LEU A 304 8.97 -1.25 -1.66
C LEU A 304 9.57 -0.01 -0.99
N LYS A 305 8.82 0.65 -0.10
CA LYS A 305 9.29 1.82 0.69
C LYS A 305 10.26 1.47 1.82
N LYS A 306 10.48 0.18 2.09
CA LYS A 306 11.44 -0.23 3.12
C LYS A 306 12.84 0.25 2.76
N GLU A 307 13.47 1.00 3.67
CA GLU A 307 14.84 1.46 3.48
C GLU A 307 15.82 0.29 3.32
N ASN A 308 16.68 0.39 2.34
CA ASN A 308 17.80 -0.52 2.11
C ASN A 308 19.13 0.23 2.26
N ASN A 309 20.20 -0.48 2.54
CA ASN A 309 21.54 0.10 2.69
C ASN A 309 22.27 0.22 1.35
N TRP A 310 21.59 0.73 0.30
CA TRP A 310 22.14 0.81 -1.05
C TRP A 310 23.51 1.52 -1.13
N GLN A 311 23.79 2.45 -0.23
CA GLN A 311 25.07 3.17 -0.17
C GLN A 311 26.24 2.21 0.16
N LYS A 312 26.00 1.20 1.01
CA LYS A 312 26.97 0.17 1.42
C LYS A 312 26.89 -1.12 0.60
N GLY A 313 25.91 -1.19 -0.32
CA GLY A 313 25.58 -2.38 -1.08
C GLY A 313 24.41 -3.15 -0.49
N ILE A 314 23.68 -3.87 -1.35
CA ILE A 314 22.52 -4.67 -0.97
C ILE A 314 22.98 -6.02 -0.42
N SER A 315 22.66 -6.30 0.84
CA SER A 315 23.07 -7.55 1.49
C SER A 315 22.22 -8.74 1.05
N GLU A 316 22.79 -9.94 1.03
CA GLU A 316 22.07 -11.19 0.76
C GLU A 316 20.95 -11.44 1.77
N LYS A 317 21.15 -11.03 3.02
CA LYS A 317 20.11 -11.11 4.05
C LYS A 317 18.88 -10.28 3.64
N TYR A 318 19.10 -9.05 3.18
CA TYR A 318 18.00 -8.17 2.71
C TYR A 318 17.26 -8.80 1.54
N LEU A 319 17.98 -9.27 0.53
CA LEU A 319 17.42 -9.95 -0.65
C LEU A 319 16.62 -11.18 -0.27
N GLY A 320 17.16 -11.99 0.64
CA GLY A 320 16.50 -13.19 1.12
C GLY A 320 15.20 -12.91 1.92
N ASP A 321 15.18 -11.83 2.71
CA ASP A 321 13.98 -11.40 3.44
C ASP A 321 12.94 -10.82 2.49
N PHE A 322 13.39 -10.11 1.46
CA PHE A 322 12.51 -9.56 0.42
C PHE A 322 11.90 -10.69 -0.42
N PHE A 323 12.71 -11.66 -0.84
CA PHE A 323 12.28 -12.87 -1.52
C PHE A 323 11.20 -13.63 -0.74
N ASN A 324 11.43 -13.84 0.57
CA ASN A 324 10.46 -14.53 1.42
C ASN A 324 9.10 -13.84 1.45
N LYS A 325 9.07 -12.51 1.44
CA LYS A 325 7.83 -11.74 1.45
C LYS A 325 7.07 -11.83 0.13
N ILE A 326 7.78 -11.82 -0.99
CA ILE A 326 7.14 -11.94 -2.32
C ILE A 326 6.69 -13.37 -2.57
N SER A 327 7.54 -14.36 -2.27
CA SER A 327 7.15 -15.76 -2.40
C SER A 327 5.96 -16.12 -1.50
N TYR A 328 5.80 -15.43 -0.39
CA TYR A 328 4.64 -15.50 0.46
C TYR A 328 3.35 -15.04 -0.25
N LEU A 329 3.38 -13.90 -0.97
CA LEU A 329 2.24 -13.45 -1.76
C LEU A 329 1.85 -14.47 -2.83
N LEU A 330 2.84 -15.09 -3.47
CA LEU A 330 2.60 -16.10 -4.49
C LEU A 330 2.09 -17.43 -3.90
N ARG A 331 2.37 -17.73 -2.62
CA ARG A 331 1.79 -18.89 -1.92
C ARG A 331 0.29 -18.78 -1.71
N ILE A 332 -0.26 -17.58 -1.66
CA ILE A 332 -1.71 -17.37 -1.65
C ILE A 332 -2.34 -18.08 -2.86
N ASN A 333 -1.65 -18.03 -4.00
CA ASN A 333 -2.09 -18.70 -5.24
C ASN A 333 -2.18 -20.22 -5.07
N GLU A 334 -1.15 -20.82 -4.47
CA GLU A 334 -1.12 -22.28 -4.23
C GLU A 334 -2.22 -22.72 -3.25
N ILE A 335 -2.46 -21.87 -2.24
CA ILE A 335 -3.50 -22.13 -1.23
C ILE A 335 -4.90 -22.07 -1.86
N LEU A 336 -5.18 -21.07 -2.68
CA LEU A 336 -6.51 -20.89 -3.26
C LEU A 336 -6.77 -21.76 -4.48
N ASP A 337 -5.75 -22.38 -5.05
CA ASP A 337 -5.87 -23.26 -6.19
C ASP A 337 -6.57 -24.57 -5.79
N GLU A 338 -7.84 -24.70 -6.13
CA GLU A 338 -8.59 -25.96 -6.07
C GLU A 338 -8.15 -26.82 -7.27
N LYS A 339 -7.20 -27.75 -7.05
CA LYS A 339 -6.92 -28.82 -8.00
C LYS A 339 -8.04 -29.83 -8.00
#